data_edf13921401c92e8027432b59767c66d
#
_entry.id   edf13921401c92e8027432b59767c66d
#
_cell.length_a   1.000
_cell.length_b   1.000
_cell.length_c   1.000
_cell.angle_alpha   90.00
_cell.angle_beta   90.00
_cell.angle_gamma   90.00
#
_symmetry.space_group_name_H-M   'P 1'
#
loop_
_entity.id
_entity.type
_entity.pdbx_description
1 polymer ?
#
loop_
_entity_poly.entity_id
_entity_poly.type
_entity_poly.pdbx_seq_one_letter_code
_entity_poly.pdbx_strand_id
1 'polypeptide(L)'
;MLFRSIRIGDSAIGYDGSKFRLIDGNNTTGPIEIGTANDDLSVFAQPEKDLKTEMIFRSLPYIAAIAVGGAFLLIFILMYFMHGNITFRRNVLHGIKNGHFIPFYQKIVGPDESVCAVEVLLRWNKNGRMLVGPTEFIDKADKLGLLSPIVENAMEKVINDLPLMSIPIGSVISINLTPLQVNDPSIFHRIECFNKKITNLGYRCMIEITEEGLMVDRWVAETLIKKMRAIGIDVAIDDFGVGNSSLN
;
A
#
# COMPACT_ATOMS: atom_id res chain seq x y z
N MET A 1 71.79 22.39 28.48
CA MET A 1 71.15 21.58 29.53
C MET A 1 69.68 21.54 29.23
N LEU A 2 69.17 20.42 28.76
CA LEU A 2 67.73 20.35 28.29
C LEU A 2 66.87 20.06 29.48
N PHE A 3 66.09 21.05 29.93
CA PHE A 3 65.01 20.78 30.85
C PHE A 3 63.95 19.97 30.14
N ARG A 4 63.71 18.75 30.58
CA ARG A 4 62.73 17.86 30.00
C ARG A 4 61.33 18.05 30.61
N SER A 5 61.25 18.67 31.81
CA SER A 5 59.99 19.00 32.45
C SER A 5 60.18 20.00 33.59
N ILE A 6 59.23 20.85 33.82
CA ILE A 6 59.10 21.72 35.01
C ILE A 6 57.82 21.26 35.73
N ARG A 7 57.94 20.98 37.04
CA ARG A 7 56.81 20.60 37.89
C ARG A 7 56.31 21.87 38.67
N ILE A 8 55.06 22.17 38.60
CA ILE A 8 54.39 23.25 39.31
C ILE A 8 53.20 22.65 40.06
N GLY A 9 53.37 22.40 41.37
CA GLY A 9 52.37 21.67 42.16
C GLY A 9 52.24 20.21 41.67
N ASP A 10 51.03 19.75 41.46
CA ASP A 10 50.74 18.41 40.98
C ASP A 10 50.78 18.26 39.42
N SER A 11 50.98 19.37 38.71
CA SER A 11 51.08 19.41 37.26
C SER A 11 52.55 19.55 36.80
N ALA A 12 52.89 18.96 35.65
CA ALA A 12 54.20 19.07 35.04
C ALA A 12 54.09 19.59 33.60
N ILE A 13 54.98 20.51 33.23
CA ILE A 13 55.11 20.96 31.83
C ILE A 13 56.27 20.16 31.21
N GLY A 14 55.95 19.37 30.22
CA GLY A 14 56.91 18.60 29.42
C GLY A 14 57.22 19.28 28.10
N TYR A 15 58.48 19.17 27.64
CA TYR A 15 58.92 19.63 26.31
C TYR A 15 59.34 18.45 25.47
N ASP A 16 58.75 18.28 24.30
CA ASP A 16 59.00 17.17 23.39
C ASP A 16 59.97 17.51 22.23
N GLY A 17 60.61 18.67 22.33
CA GLY A 17 61.55 19.15 21.30
C GLY A 17 60.94 20.15 20.32
N SER A 18 59.60 20.30 20.28
CA SER A 18 58.89 21.23 19.41
C SER A 18 57.84 22.07 20.15
N LYS A 19 57.24 21.52 21.21
CA LYS A 19 56.17 22.16 21.98
C LYS A 19 56.21 21.80 23.45
N PHE A 20 55.73 22.73 24.28
CA PHE A 20 55.47 22.45 25.69
C PHE A 20 54.09 21.85 25.89
N ARG A 21 54.01 20.83 26.72
CA ARG A 21 52.73 20.21 27.10
C ARG A 21 52.55 20.19 28.60
N LEU A 22 51.38 20.53 29.07
CA LEU A 22 51.01 20.29 30.47
C LEU A 22 50.70 18.78 30.62
N ILE A 23 51.38 18.15 31.54
CA ILE A 23 51.14 16.76 31.92
C ILE A 23 50.46 16.80 33.26
N ASP A 24 49.14 16.70 33.28
CA ASP A 24 48.38 16.47 34.48
C ASP A 24 48.29 14.95 34.73
N GLY A 25 48.38 14.54 35.98
CA GLY A 25 48.44 13.11 36.33
C GLY A 25 47.22 12.28 35.91
N ASN A 26 46.15 12.94 35.48
CA ASN A 26 44.88 12.28 35.07
C ASN A 26 44.34 12.68 33.71
N ASN A 27 44.88 13.69 33.01
CA ASN A 27 44.42 14.07 31.68
C ASN A 27 45.49 14.84 30.92
N THR A 28 45.87 14.39 29.75
CA THR A 28 46.72 15.14 28.80
C THR A 28 45.82 16.20 28.12
N THR A 29 45.80 17.40 28.67
CA THR A 29 45.22 18.57 28.00
C THR A 29 46.21 19.13 26.99
N GLY A 30 45.72 19.60 25.85
CA GLY A 30 46.44 19.94 24.64
C GLY A 30 47.56 21.00 24.72
N PRO A 31 48.10 21.46 23.57
CA PRO A 31 49.29 22.30 23.53
C PRO A 31 49.08 23.64 24.25
N ILE A 32 50.02 23.98 25.11
CA ILE A 32 50.12 25.26 25.80
C ILE A 32 51.01 26.19 25.00
N GLU A 33 50.52 27.35 24.60
CA GLU A 33 51.33 28.42 24.05
C GLU A 33 51.97 29.19 25.17
N ILE A 34 53.31 29.19 25.23
CA ILE A 34 54.09 29.95 26.21
C ILE A 34 54.53 31.23 25.53
N GLY A 35 53.97 32.36 25.97
CA GLY A 35 54.43 33.67 25.55
C GLY A 35 55.31 34.29 26.62
N THR A 36 56.43 34.94 26.25
CA THR A 36 57.26 35.74 27.14
C THR A 36 56.92 37.23 26.97
N ALA A 37 56.45 37.88 28.03
CA ALA A 37 56.34 39.30 28.08
C ALA A 37 57.16 39.82 29.22
N ASN A 38 58.20 40.64 28.94
CA ASN A 38 59.06 41.37 29.88
C ASN A 38 59.53 40.54 31.10
N ASP A 39 60.63 39.82 30.94
CA ASP A 39 61.43 39.14 31.99
C ASP A 39 60.69 38.25 33.01
N ASP A 40 59.39 38.26 33.05
CA ASP A 40 58.57 37.32 33.82
C ASP A 40 57.94 36.24 32.92
N LEU A 41 58.24 35.00 33.22
CA LEU A 41 57.68 33.87 32.49
C LEU A 41 56.22 33.67 32.87
N SER A 42 55.30 34.19 32.07
CA SER A 42 53.88 33.93 32.22
C SER A 42 53.44 32.79 31.30
N VAL A 43 52.95 31.73 31.91
CA VAL A 43 52.39 30.57 31.16
C VAL A 43 50.89 30.76 31.01
N PHE A 44 50.44 31.01 29.78
CA PHE A 44 49.04 31.03 29.48
C PHE A 44 48.60 29.68 28.94
N ALA A 45 47.84 28.92 29.70
CA ALA A 45 47.15 27.73 29.21
C ALA A 45 45.86 28.16 28.51
N GLN A 46 45.81 28.06 27.19
CA GLN A 46 44.51 28.10 26.51
C GLN A 46 43.95 26.67 26.48
N PRO A 47 42.69 26.49 26.96
CA PRO A 47 42.07 25.20 26.81
C PRO A 47 41.99 24.87 25.31
N GLU A 48 42.50 23.73 24.92
CA GLU A 48 42.35 23.24 23.54
C GLU A 48 40.87 23.15 23.26
N LYS A 49 40.40 23.90 22.26
CA LYS A 49 39.06 23.72 21.73
C LYS A 49 38.93 22.28 21.30
N ASP A 50 38.01 21.56 21.94
CA ASP A 50 37.73 20.18 21.59
C ASP A 50 37.33 20.12 20.12
N LEU A 51 38.28 19.72 19.26
CA LEU A 51 38.10 19.62 17.82
C LEU A 51 36.86 18.77 17.47
N LYS A 52 36.55 17.79 18.31
CA LYS A 52 35.35 16.96 18.15
C LYS A 52 34.06 17.81 18.31
N THR A 53 34.02 18.65 19.34
CA THR A 53 32.86 19.53 19.59
C THR A 53 32.70 20.56 18.46
N GLU A 54 33.80 21.13 17.96
CA GLU A 54 33.74 22.09 16.84
C GLU A 54 33.30 21.42 15.53
N MET A 55 33.77 20.20 15.24
CA MET A 55 33.32 19.42 14.08
C MET A 55 31.84 19.08 14.17
N ILE A 56 31.35 18.70 15.34
CA ILE A 56 29.91 18.42 15.57
C ILE A 56 29.08 19.68 15.31
N PHE A 57 29.45 20.82 15.91
CA PHE A 57 28.72 22.07 15.69
C PHE A 57 28.72 22.55 14.24
N ARG A 58 29.82 22.34 13.50
CA ARG A 58 29.89 22.65 12.06
C ARG A 58 29.01 21.74 11.20
N SER A 59 28.87 20.44 11.59
CA SER A 59 28.06 19.48 10.84
C SER A 59 26.56 19.56 11.14
N LEU A 60 26.14 20.07 12.30
CA LEU A 60 24.76 20.20 12.71
C LEU A 60 23.84 20.87 11.67
N PRO A 61 24.19 22.02 11.05
CA PRO A 61 23.32 22.65 10.06
C PRO A 61 23.15 21.80 8.79
N TYR A 62 24.17 21.04 8.39
CA TYR A 62 24.06 20.14 7.23
C TYR A 62 23.18 18.94 7.55
N ILE A 63 23.31 18.35 8.73
CA ILE A 63 22.46 17.25 9.20
C ILE A 63 21.00 17.73 9.31
N ALA A 64 20.78 18.91 9.87
CA ALA A 64 19.47 19.51 9.96
C ALA A 64 18.87 19.79 8.58
N ALA A 65 19.64 20.30 7.62
CA ALA A 65 19.20 20.55 6.25
C ALA A 65 18.80 19.24 5.54
N ILE A 66 19.59 18.17 5.70
CA ILE A 66 19.28 16.83 5.15
C ILE A 66 17.99 16.27 5.79
N ALA A 67 17.84 16.38 7.11
CA ALA A 67 16.66 15.91 7.82
C ALA A 67 15.40 16.65 7.38
N VAL A 68 15.46 17.97 7.25
CA VAL A 68 14.35 18.81 6.77
C VAL A 68 14.02 18.47 5.32
N GLY A 69 15.02 18.38 4.43
CA GLY A 69 14.82 17.99 3.03
C GLY A 69 14.18 16.60 2.90
N GLY A 70 14.65 15.63 3.68
CA GLY A 70 14.06 14.28 3.74
C GLY A 70 12.61 14.28 4.23
N ALA A 71 12.28 15.09 5.25
CA ALA A 71 10.91 15.24 5.73
C ALA A 71 9.99 15.86 4.66
N PHE A 72 10.43 16.91 3.96
CA PHE A 72 9.66 17.48 2.85
C PHE A 72 9.44 16.49 1.71
N LEU A 73 10.47 15.73 1.33
CA LEU A 73 10.34 14.68 0.31
C LEU A 73 9.33 13.61 0.73
N LEU A 74 9.38 13.16 1.98
CA LEU A 74 8.43 12.19 2.51
C LEU A 74 6.99 12.72 2.49
N ILE A 75 6.78 13.96 2.96
CA ILE A 75 5.47 14.62 2.91
C ILE A 75 4.97 14.72 1.46
N PHE A 76 5.83 15.12 0.53
CA PHE A 76 5.48 15.21 -0.89
C PHE A 76 5.05 13.85 -1.46
N ILE A 77 5.78 12.78 -1.16
CA ILE A 77 5.45 11.41 -1.56
C ILE A 77 4.09 10.99 -0.98
N LEU A 78 3.87 11.20 0.32
CA LEU A 78 2.59 10.88 0.97
C LEU A 78 1.42 11.66 0.35
N MET A 79 1.59 12.96 0.11
CA MET A 79 0.58 13.78 -0.56
C MET A 79 0.28 13.29 -1.98
N TYR A 80 1.29 12.89 -2.74
CA TYR A 80 1.12 12.34 -4.09
C TYR A 80 0.27 11.06 -4.09
N PHE A 81 0.58 10.11 -3.19
CA PHE A 81 -0.22 8.89 -3.04
C PHE A 81 -1.64 9.16 -2.56
N MET A 82 -1.82 10.05 -1.59
CA MET A 82 -3.14 10.43 -1.08
C MET A 82 -3.99 11.08 -2.19
N HIS A 83 -3.41 11.98 -2.96
CA HIS A 83 -4.11 12.66 -4.06
C HIS A 83 -4.60 11.65 -5.12
N GLY A 84 -3.76 10.66 -5.46
CA GLY A 84 -4.13 9.59 -6.39
C GLY A 84 -5.34 8.77 -5.92
N ASN A 85 -5.42 8.46 -4.63
CA ASN A 85 -6.54 7.71 -4.05
C ASN A 85 -7.82 8.56 -3.94
N ILE A 86 -7.71 9.82 -3.54
CA ILE A 86 -8.85 10.75 -3.48
C ILE A 86 -9.44 10.95 -4.88
N THR A 87 -8.60 11.17 -5.88
CA THR A 87 -9.04 11.37 -7.27
C THR A 87 -9.70 10.10 -7.81
N PHE A 88 -9.11 8.92 -7.57
CA PHE A 88 -9.69 7.64 -7.96
C PHE A 88 -11.06 7.44 -7.31
N ARG A 89 -11.17 7.61 -5.98
CA ARG A 89 -12.42 7.50 -5.24
C ARG A 89 -13.51 8.41 -5.82
N ARG A 90 -13.18 9.67 -6.05
CA ARG A 90 -14.11 10.64 -6.65
C ARG A 90 -14.60 10.21 -8.03
N ASN A 91 -13.68 9.73 -8.88
CA ASN A 91 -14.02 9.27 -10.23
C ASN A 91 -14.89 8.01 -10.20
N VAL A 92 -14.63 7.08 -9.29
CA VAL A 92 -15.48 5.88 -9.09
C VAL A 92 -16.87 6.27 -8.62
N LEU A 93 -17.00 7.10 -7.59
CA LEU A 93 -18.31 7.54 -7.08
C LEU A 93 -19.09 8.30 -8.14
N HIS A 94 -18.43 9.14 -8.92
CA HIS A 94 -19.02 9.79 -10.08
C HIS A 94 -19.46 8.77 -11.14
N GLY A 95 -18.64 7.76 -11.39
CA GLY A 95 -18.94 6.68 -12.33
C GLY A 95 -20.15 5.85 -11.91
N ILE A 96 -20.29 5.51 -10.62
CA ILE A 96 -21.47 4.81 -10.08
C ILE A 96 -22.71 5.66 -10.31
N LYS A 97 -22.68 6.94 -9.88
CA LYS A 97 -23.82 7.85 -9.99
C LYS A 97 -24.30 8.04 -11.44
N ASN A 98 -23.38 8.05 -12.40
CA ASN A 98 -23.68 8.28 -13.82
C ASN A 98 -23.77 6.99 -14.64
N GLY A 99 -23.74 5.83 -14.01
CA GLY A 99 -23.86 4.55 -14.68
C GLY A 99 -22.71 4.21 -15.63
N HIS A 100 -21.49 4.63 -15.30
CA HIS A 100 -20.30 4.39 -16.12
C HIS A 100 -19.71 2.97 -15.95
N PHE A 101 -20.17 2.21 -14.96
CA PHE A 101 -19.85 0.80 -14.83
C PHE A 101 -20.82 -0.02 -15.64
N ILE A 102 -20.31 -0.71 -16.67
CA ILE A 102 -21.13 -1.36 -17.69
C ILE A 102 -20.85 -2.86 -17.65
N PRO A 103 -21.87 -3.71 -17.48
CA PRO A 103 -21.72 -5.15 -17.66
C PRO A 103 -21.55 -5.48 -19.16
N PHE A 104 -20.51 -6.23 -19.46
CA PHE A 104 -20.38 -6.91 -20.75
C PHE A 104 -20.76 -8.36 -20.55
N TYR A 105 -21.28 -8.98 -21.61
CA TYR A 105 -21.87 -10.29 -21.55
C TYR A 105 -21.12 -11.23 -22.48
N GLN A 106 -20.35 -12.16 -21.90
CA GLN A 106 -19.68 -13.20 -22.64
C GLN A 106 -20.57 -14.46 -22.67
N LYS A 107 -21.04 -14.83 -23.84
CA LYS A 107 -21.88 -16.01 -24.01
C LYS A 107 -21.04 -17.29 -23.92
N ILE A 108 -21.55 -18.27 -23.19
CA ILE A 108 -21.03 -19.62 -23.11
C ILE A 108 -22.03 -20.51 -23.83
N VAL A 109 -21.54 -21.26 -24.83
CA VAL A 109 -22.36 -22.13 -25.66
C VAL A 109 -22.19 -23.58 -25.25
N GLY A 110 -23.27 -24.32 -25.29
CA GLY A 110 -23.27 -25.75 -25.06
C GLY A 110 -22.85 -26.56 -26.32
N PRO A 111 -22.80 -27.88 -26.22
CA PRO A 111 -22.44 -28.74 -27.34
C PRO A 111 -23.39 -28.67 -28.55
N ASP A 112 -24.62 -28.20 -28.35
CA ASP A 112 -25.65 -27.97 -29.37
C ASP A 112 -25.63 -26.55 -29.94
N GLU A 113 -24.53 -25.80 -29.68
CA GLU A 113 -24.35 -24.40 -30.06
C GLU A 113 -25.40 -23.42 -29.45
N SER A 114 -26.27 -23.90 -28.59
CA SER A 114 -27.17 -23.02 -27.84
C SER A 114 -26.44 -22.29 -26.72
N VAL A 115 -26.88 -21.04 -26.42
CA VAL A 115 -26.37 -20.29 -25.27
C VAL A 115 -26.90 -20.92 -23.99
N CYS A 116 -26.01 -21.49 -23.18
CA CYS A 116 -26.36 -22.13 -21.91
C CYS A 116 -26.01 -21.27 -20.69
N ALA A 117 -25.05 -20.36 -20.82
CA ALA A 117 -24.68 -19.42 -19.76
C ALA A 117 -24.18 -18.09 -20.33
N VAL A 118 -24.11 -17.10 -19.47
CA VAL A 118 -23.54 -15.77 -19.76
C VAL A 118 -22.72 -15.31 -18.59
N GLU A 119 -21.43 -15.07 -18.83
CA GLU A 119 -20.55 -14.46 -17.84
C GLU A 119 -20.64 -12.94 -17.91
N VAL A 120 -20.82 -12.31 -16.75
CA VAL A 120 -20.91 -10.86 -16.59
C VAL A 120 -19.53 -10.29 -16.30
N LEU A 121 -18.98 -9.61 -17.28
CA LEU A 121 -17.66 -9.00 -17.24
C LEU A 121 -17.75 -7.50 -17.05
N LEU A 122 -17.37 -7.00 -15.91
CA LEU A 122 -17.45 -5.58 -15.59
C LEU A 122 -16.47 -4.75 -16.43
N ARG A 123 -16.93 -3.61 -16.93
CA ARG A 123 -16.12 -2.61 -17.63
C ARG A 123 -16.41 -1.23 -17.09
N TRP A 124 -15.39 -0.38 -16.99
CA TRP A 124 -15.56 1.00 -16.58
C TRP A 124 -15.43 1.94 -17.78
N ASN A 125 -16.54 2.54 -18.21
CA ASN A 125 -16.55 3.59 -19.24
C ASN A 125 -16.16 4.93 -18.61
N LYS A 126 -14.87 5.17 -18.47
CA LYS A 126 -14.35 6.36 -17.81
C LYS A 126 -14.64 7.60 -18.68
N ASN A 127 -15.52 8.47 -18.18
CA ASN A 127 -15.92 9.74 -18.82
C ASN A 127 -16.49 9.57 -20.24
N GLY A 128 -17.06 8.42 -20.58
CA GLY A 128 -17.62 8.18 -21.90
C GLY A 128 -16.62 8.11 -23.07
N ARG A 129 -15.30 8.08 -22.73
CA ARG A 129 -14.23 8.16 -23.74
C ARG A 129 -13.28 6.98 -23.72
N MET A 130 -13.16 6.30 -22.60
CA MET A 130 -12.19 5.22 -22.42
C MET A 130 -12.85 4.05 -21.68
N LEU A 131 -12.85 2.89 -22.31
CA LEU A 131 -13.30 1.65 -21.70
C LEU A 131 -12.12 1.00 -20.97
N VAL A 132 -12.22 0.88 -19.65
CA VAL A 132 -11.19 0.36 -18.76
C VAL A 132 -11.54 -1.07 -18.37
N GLY A 133 -10.61 -1.99 -18.53
CA GLY A 133 -10.77 -3.39 -18.15
C GLY A 133 -10.75 -3.62 -16.64
N PRO A 134 -11.25 -4.79 -16.17
CA PRO A 134 -11.34 -5.10 -14.75
C PRO A 134 -9.98 -5.06 -14.04
N THR A 135 -8.93 -5.58 -14.65
CA THR A 135 -7.57 -5.64 -14.10
C THR A 135 -6.98 -4.27 -13.74
N GLU A 136 -7.46 -3.20 -14.38
CA GLU A 136 -6.95 -1.85 -14.17
C GLU A 136 -7.58 -1.14 -12.97
N PHE A 137 -8.76 -1.56 -12.51
CA PHE A 137 -9.46 -0.82 -11.46
C PHE A 137 -10.01 -1.68 -10.31
N ILE A 138 -10.28 -2.98 -10.53
CA ILE A 138 -10.94 -3.84 -9.53
C ILE A 138 -10.12 -3.90 -8.25
N ASP A 139 -8.84 -4.26 -8.32
CA ASP A 139 -7.97 -4.38 -7.14
C ASP A 139 -7.89 -3.08 -6.33
N LYS A 140 -7.82 -1.96 -7.03
CA LYS A 140 -7.78 -0.65 -6.38
C LYS A 140 -9.13 -0.27 -5.77
N ALA A 141 -10.21 -0.55 -6.46
CA ALA A 141 -11.57 -0.29 -5.98
C ALA A 141 -11.86 -1.16 -4.75
N ASP A 142 -11.44 -2.42 -4.77
CA ASP A 142 -11.63 -3.38 -3.69
C ASP A 142 -10.88 -2.95 -2.42
N LYS A 143 -9.57 -2.67 -2.53
CA LYS A 143 -8.75 -2.14 -1.42
C LYS A 143 -9.27 -0.84 -0.81
N LEU A 144 -10.00 -0.04 -1.57
CA LEU A 144 -10.62 1.21 -1.11
C LEU A 144 -12.07 1.04 -0.64
N GLY A 145 -12.61 -0.18 -0.62
CA GLY A 145 -13.98 -0.48 -0.22
C GLY A 145 -15.04 0.06 -1.20
N LEU A 146 -14.67 0.25 -2.47
CA LEU A 146 -15.54 0.82 -3.49
C LEU A 146 -16.12 -0.24 -4.45
N LEU A 147 -15.64 -1.48 -4.36
CA LEU A 147 -16.05 -2.51 -5.31
C LEU A 147 -17.50 -2.96 -5.10
N SER A 148 -17.93 -3.12 -3.85
CA SER A 148 -19.29 -3.53 -3.53
C SER A 148 -20.37 -2.63 -4.17
N PRO A 149 -20.31 -1.29 -4.04
CA PRO A 149 -21.30 -0.42 -4.72
C PRO A 149 -21.17 -0.43 -6.26
N ILE A 150 -19.99 -0.71 -6.81
CA ILE A 150 -19.81 -0.89 -8.27
C ILE A 150 -20.55 -2.15 -8.72
N VAL A 151 -20.36 -3.26 -8.01
CA VAL A 151 -20.99 -4.55 -8.34
C VAL A 151 -22.51 -4.47 -8.19
N GLU A 152 -23.03 -3.81 -7.15
CA GLU A 152 -24.47 -3.56 -7.00
C GLU A 152 -25.03 -2.81 -8.21
N ASN A 153 -24.38 -1.73 -8.63
CA ASN A 153 -24.81 -0.98 -9.82
C ASN A 153 -24.78 -1.84 -11.09
N ALA A 154 -23.77 -2.71 -11.22
CA ALA A 154 -23.69 -3.65 -12.33
C ALA A 154 -24.81 -4.70 -12.28
N MET A 155 -25.09 -5.29 -11.10
CA MET A 155 -26.19 -6.23 -10.90
C MET A 155 -27.55 -5.65 -11.28
N GLU A 156 -27.81 -4.40 -10.89
CA GLU A 156 -29.05 -3.72 -11.29
C GLU A 156 -29.18 -3.56 -12.81
N LYS A 157 -28.07 -3.24 -13.48
CA LYS A 157 -28.06 -3.16 -14.94
C LYS A 157 -28.29 -4.52 -15.58
N VAL A 158 -27.62 -5.58 -15.07
CA VAL A 158 -27.85 -6.95 -15.56
C VAL A 158 -29.34 -7.31 -15.51
N ILE A 159 -30.02 -7.01 -14.38
CA ILE A 159 -31.45 -7.29 -14.22
C ILE A 159 -32.28 -6.55 -15.28
N ASN A 160 -31.93 -5.30 -15.60
CA ASN A 160 -32.64 -4.49 -16.60
C ASN A 160 -32.34 -4.93 -18.04
N ASP A 161 -31.10 -5.41 -18.29
CA ASP A 161 -30.66 -5.82 -19.63
C ASP A 161 -31.20 -7.20 -20.03
N LEU A 162 -31.26 -8.15 -19.07
CA LEU A 162 -31.66 -9.54 -19.33
C LEU A 162 -32.97 -9.69 -20.16
N PRO A 163 -34.04 -8.96 -19.88
CA PRO A 163 -35.27 -9.05 -20.70
C PRO A 163 -35.11 -8.57 -22.14
N LEU A 164 -34.10 -7.75 -22.40
CA LEU A 164 -33.79 -7.20 -23.73
C LEU A 164 -32.79 -8.07 -24.52
N MET A 165 -32.19 -9.07 -23.88
CA MET A 165 -31.22 -9.94 -24.49
C MET A 165 -31.87 -11.20 -25.08
N SER A 166 -31.39 -11.64 -26.24
CA SER A 166 -31.79 -12.92 -26.83
C SER A 166 -31.01 -14.09 -26.17
N ILE A 167 -31.32 -14.35 -24.89
CA ILE A 167 -30.75 -15.42 -24.09
C ILE A 167 -31.89 -16.37 -23.71
N PRO A 168 -31.76 -17.70 -23.93
CA PRO A 168 -32.76 -18.68 -23.55
C PRO A 168 -33.11 -18.61 -22.06
N ILE A 169 -34.40 -18.71 -21.75
CA ILE A 169 -34.86 -18.88 -20.36
C ILE A 169 -34.23 -20.15 -19.79
N GLY A 170 -33.81 -20.11 -18.52
CA GLY A 170 -33.08 -21.18 -17.87
C GLY A 170 -31.56 -21.09 -17.98
N SER A 171 -31.04 -20.18 -18.82
CA SER A 171 -29.59 -19.94 -18.90
C SER A 171 -29.02 -19.47 -17.55
N VAL A 172 -27.74 -19.76 -17.34
CA VAL A 172 -26.99 -19.36 -16.15
C VAL A 172 -26.40 -17.97 -16.35
N ILE A 173 -26.55 -17.11 -15.37
CA ILE A 173 -25.89 -15.80 -15.30
C ILE A 173 -24.81 -15.88 -14.23
N SER A 174 -23.53 -15.80 -14.64
CA SER A 174 -22.42 -15.88 -13.72
C SER A 174 -21.81 -14.50 -13.40
N ILE A 175 -21.41 -14.34 -12.13
CA ILE A 175 -20.77 -13.14 -11.61
C ILE A 175 -19.53 -13.54 -10.81
N ASN A 176 -18.42 -12.86 -11.07
CA ASN A 176 -17.14 -13.04 -10.37
C ASN A 176 -17.13 -12.28 -9.04
N LEU A 177 -16.61 -12.92 -7.98
CA LEU A 177 -16.32 -12.30 -6.69
C LEU A 177 -14.81 -12.27 -6.44
N THR A 178 -14.35 -11.13 -5.93
CA THR A 178 -12.96 -11.00 -5.46
C THR A 178 -12.76 -11.63 -4.08
N PRO A 179 -11.52 -11.97 -3.68
CA PRO A 179 -11.21 -12.49 -2.36
C PRO A 179 -11.73 -11.61 -1.20
N LEU A 180 -11.65 -10.28 -1.33
CA LEU A 180 -12.14 -9.36 -0.30
C LEU A 180 -13.67 -9.38 -0.21
N GLN A 181 -14.37 -9.52 -1.34
CA GLN A 181 -15.82 -9.62 -1.35
C GLN A 181 -16.32 -10.92 -0.71
N VAL A 182 -15.63 -12.04 -0.91
CA VAL A 182 -15.96 -13.30 -0.24
C VAL A 182 -15.96 -13.14 1.29
N ASN A 183 -15.10 -12.27 1.81
CA ASN A 183 -14.98 -11.97 3.24
C ASN A 183 -15.87 -10.82 3.73
N ASP A 184 -16.64 -10.17 2.83
CA ASP A 184 -17.59 -9.11 3.20
C ASP A 184 -18.87 -9.74 3.79
N PRO A 185 -19.21 -9.51 5.08
CA PRO A 185 -20.40 -10.07 5.69
C PRO A 185 -21.71 -9.70 4.98
N SER A 186 -21.73 -8.59 4.24
CA SER A 186 -22.92 -8.11 3.54
C SER A 186 -23.11 -8.74 2.15
N ILE A 187 -22.08 -9.44 1.62
CA ILE A 187 -22.11 -9.93 0.23
C ILE A 187 -23.22 -10.95 0.00
N PHE A 188 -23.46 -11.84 0.99
CA PHE A 188 -24.52 -12.84 0.87
C PHE A 188 -25.89 -12.20 0.61
N HIS A 189 -26.27 -11.18 1.38
CA HIS A 189 -27.55 -10.50 1.21
C HIS A 189 -27.70 -9.86 -0.16
N ARG A 190 -26.65 -9.25 -0.68
CA ARG A 190 -26.64 -8.64 -2.02
C ARG A 190 -26.85 -9.66 -3.12
N ILE A 191 -26.14 -10.79 -3.02
CA ILE A 191 -26.27 -11.89 -3.99
C ILE A 191 -27.66 -12.54 -3.89
N GLU A 192 -28.18 -12.71 -2.67
CA GLU A 192 -29.53 -13.24 -2.45
C GLU A 192 -30.60 -12.35 -3.12
N CYS A 193 -30.50 -11.03 -2.95
CA CYS A 193 -31.38 -10.07 -3.60
C CYS A 193 -31.29 -10.14 -5.14
N PHE A 194 -30.06 -10.24 -5.66
CA PHE A 194 -29.84 -10.40 -7.10
C PHE A 194 -30.41 -11.73 -7.61
N ASN A 195 -30.07 -12.85 -6.96
CA ASN A 195 -30.58 -14.19 -7.31
C ASN A 195 -32.12 -14.21 -7.38
N LYS A 196 -32.80 -13.67 -6.38
CA LYS A 196 -34.25 -13.58 -6.38
C LYS A 196 -34.80 -12.84 -7.59
N LYS A 197 -34.19 -11.74 -7.99
CA LYS A 197 -34.65 -10.95 -9.15
C LYS A 197 -34.41 -11.69 -10.47
N ILE A 198 -33.25 -12.29 -10.70
CA ILE A 198 -32.98 -13.01 -11.96
C ILE A 198 -33.74 -14.32 -12.06
N THR A 199 -33.97 -15.00 -10.94
CA THR A 199 -34.81 -16.20 -10.92
C THR A 199 -36.29 -15.89 -11.26
N ASN A 200 -36.79 -14.74 -10.82
CA ASN A 200 -38.12 -14.27 -11.22
C ASN A 200 -38.20 -13.97 -12.75
N LEU A 201 -37.06 -13.65 -13.39
CA LEU A 201 -36.95 -13.49 -14.84
C LEU A 201 -36.73 -14.83 -15.57
N GLY A 202 -36.66 -15.94 -14.85
CA GLY A 202 -36.45 -17.28 -15.40
C GLY A 202 -35.01 -17.70 -15.62
N TYR A 203 -34.04 -17.00 -15.04
CA TYR A 203 -32.61 -17.33 -15.15
C TYR A 203 -32.07 -17.96 -13.88
N ARG A 204 -30.90 -18.62 -13.97
CA ARG A 204 -30.19 -19.21 -12.84
C ARG A 204 -28.98 -18.33 -12.48
N CYS A 205 -28.62 -18.29 -11.22
CA CYS A 205 -27.45 -17.57 -10.72
C CYS A 205 -26.27 -18.52 -10.52
N MET A 206 -25.09 -18.11 -10.96
CA MET A 206 -23.82 -18.73 -10.61
C MET A 206 -22.88 -17.65 -10.05
N ILE A 207 -22.14 -18.00 -9.02
CA ILE A 207 -21.07 -17.16 -8.49
C ILE A 207 -19.74 -17.85 -8.74
N GLU A 208 -18.81 -17.11 -9.33
CA GLU A 208 -17.45 -17.57 -9.58
C GLU A 208 -16.51 -16.98 -8.52
N ILE A 209 -15.71 -17.82 -7.88
CA ILE A 209 -14.77 -17.46 -6.81
C ILE A 209 -13.41 -17.98 -7.22
N THR A 210 -12.38 -17.11 -7.19
CA THR A 210 -11.02 -17.53 -7.48
C THR A 210 -10.46 -18.43 -6.38
N GLU A 211 -9.46 -19.28 -6.71
CA GLU A 211 -8.76 -20.12 -5.74
C GLU A 211 -8.22 -19.29 -4.56
N GLU A 212 -7.66 -18.09 -4.83
CA GLU A 212 -7.19 -17.17 -3.80
C GLU A 212 -8.32 -16.75 -2.84
N GLY A 213 -9.53 -16.51 -3.35
CA GLY A 213 -10.70 -16.16 -2.55
C GLY A 213 -11.10 -17.22 -1.55
N LEU A 214 -10.86 -18.50 -1.87
CA LEU A 214 -11.08 -19.61 -0.95
C LEU A 214 -10.00 -19.72 0.13
N MET A 215 -8.80 -19.21 -0.11
CA MET A 215 -7.64 -19.38 0.77
C MET A 215 -7.50 -18.29 1.83
N VAL A 216 -8.10 -17.09 1.62
CA VAL A 216 -7.98 -15.97 2.58
C VAL A 216 -8.60 -16.31 3.94
N ASP A 217 -9.82 -16.79 3.95
CA ASP A 217 -10.48 -17.38 5.12
C ASP A 217 -11.39 -18.54 4.68
N ARG A 218 -10.83 -19.73 4.75
CA ARG A 218 -11.49 -20.95 4.28
C ARG A 218 -12.84 -21.19 4.95
N TRP A 219 -12.95 -20.93 6.26
CA TRP A 219 -14.19 -21.15 6.99
C TRP A 219 -15.30 -20.19 6.56
N VAL A 220 -14.96 -18.92 6.35
CA VAL A 220 -15.89 -17.88 5.84
C VAL A 220 -16.33 -18.26 4.43
N ALA A 221 -15.39 -18.59 3.54
CA ALA A 221 -15.69 -18.99 2.17
C ALA A 221 -16.60 -20.24 2.11
N GLU A 222 -16.28 -21.31 2.83
CA GLU A 222 -17.11 -22.51 2.89
C GLU A 222 -18.51 -22.22 3.44
N THR A 223 -18.61 -21.35 4.46
CA THR A 223 -19.90 -20.94 5.03
C THR A 223 -20.73 -20.17 4.02
N LEU A 224 -20.11 -19.23 3.29
CA LEU A 224 -20.74 -18.46 2.24
C LEU A 224 -21.25 -19.39 1.10
N ILE A 225 -20.41 -20.31 0.64
CA ILE A 225 -20.76 -21.28 -0.41
C ILE A 225 -21.97 -22.14 0.02
N LYS A 226 -21.97 -22.63 1.27
CA LYS A 226 -23.10 -23.42 1.81
C LYS A 226 -24.40 -22.62 1.80
N LYS A 227 -24.35 -21.34 2.21
CA LYS A 227 -25.52 -20.44 2.22
C LYS A 227 -26.02 -20.20 0.79
N MET A 228 -25.13 -19.93 -0.18
CA MET A 228 -25.49 -19.72 -1.57
C MET A 228 -26.17 -20.95 -2.18
N ARG A 229 -25.59 -22.13 -1.99
CA ARG A 229 -26.16 -23.39 -2.48
C ARG A 229 -27.52 -23.69 -1.87
N ALA A 230 -27.73 -23.36 -0.60
CA ALA A 230 -29.01 -23.56 0.09
C ALA A 230 -30.18 -22.75 -0.52
N ILE A 231 -29.87 -21.66 -1.24
CA ILE A 231 -30.88 -20.82 -1.94
C ILE A 231 -30.84 -21.00 -3.47
N GLY A 232 -30.21 -22.10 -3.96
CA GLY A 232 -30.22 -22.47 -5.37
C GLY A 232 -29.22 -21.70 -6.25
N ILE A 233 -28.18 -21.11 -5.67
CA ILE A 233 -27.08 -20.47 -6.41
C ILE A 233 -25.98 -21.50 -6.67
N ASP A 234 -25.60 -21.66 -7.92
CA ASP A 234 -24.44 -22.45 -8.31
C ASP A 234 -23.14 -21.70 -7.91
N VAL A 235 -22.10 -22.44 -7.48
CA VAL A 235 -20.79 -21.84 -7.19
C VAL A 235 -19.73 -22.59 -7.94
N ALA A 236 -18.96 -21.86 -8.75
CA ALA A 236 -17.80 -22.34 -9.49
C ALA A 236 -16.51 -21.78 -8.88
N ILE A 237 -15.41 -22.54 -9.05
CA ILE A 237 -14.07 -22.06 -8.70
C ILE A 237 -13.40 -21.72 -10.03
N ASP A 238 -13.01 -20.46 -10.17
CA ASP A 238 -12.30 -19.93 -11.33
C ASP A 238 -10.78 -19.92 -11.11
N ASP A 239 -9.99 -19.87 -12.19
CA ASP A 239 -8.54 -19.86 -12.18
C ASP A 239 -7.88 -21.02 -11.43
N PHE A 240 -8.54 -22.18 -11.36
CA PHE A 240 -8.02 -23.34 -10.66
C PHE A 240 -6.72 -23.84 -11.29
N GLY A 241 -5.61 -23.80 -10.52
CA GLY A 241 -4.29 -24.28 -10.93
C GLY A 241 -3.40 -23.24 -11.62
N VAL A 242 -3.85 -21.98 -11.77
CA VAL A 242 -3.02 -20.88 -12.31
C VAL A 242 -2.26 -20.17 -11.17
N GLY A 243 -2.71 -20.27 -9.93
CA GLY A 243 -2.01 -19.85 -8.73
C GLY A 243 -0.94 -20.89 -8.31
N ASN A 244 -0.08 -20.54 -7.33
CA ASN A 244 1.03 -21.35 -6.79
C ASN A 244 0.62 -22.72 -6.16
N SER A 245 -0.37 -23.40 -6.69
CA SER A 245 -0.71 -24.78 -6.35
C SER A 245 0.25 -25.75 -7.05
N SER A 246 1.57 -25.55 -6.85
CA SER A 246 2.49 -26.67 -6.97
C SER A 246 2.18 -27.60 -5.81
N LEU A 247 1.34 -28.56 -6.05
CA LEU A 247 1.20 -29.76 -5.23
C LEU A 247 2.58 -30.42 -5.10
N ASN A 248 3.24 -30.18 -3.98
CA ASN A 248 4.32 -31.03 -3.46
C ASN A 248 3.69 -32.06 -2.51
#